data_29ea87a59d89ff8b43d2df66eae35c50
#
_entry.id   29ea87a59d89ff8b43d2df66eae35c50
#
_cell.length_a   1.000
_cell.length_b   1.000
_cell.length_c   1.000
_cell.angle_alpha   90.00
_cell.angle_beta   90.00
_cell.angle_gamma   90.00
#
_symmetry.space_group_name_H-M   'P 1'
#
loop_
_entity.id
_entity.type
_entity.pdbx_description
1 polymer ?
#
loop_
_entity_poly.entity_id
_entity_poly.type
_entity_poly.pdbx_seq_one_letter_code
_entity_poly.pdbx_strand_id
1 'polypeptide(L)'
;MHETLETFRLTPEGTCLETLSPSEIKRLFMESGDNIHPLLERCALAVLNCGSERDDVKAMLEQYSDFSLEVMRTPGGIELELHHPPASAFVTYESHENSQVTVRHKMIEGIRQHILAVLRDLVFIKSEIERTGKFDLETSEGITDSIFLILRNAGIFEKTGHHKIIVCWGGHAIGKEEYDYAAEVGHQCGLRMMDIITGCGPGAMRGPMEGATIGHAKQRIKNGRYIGISEPGIIASEPPNPIVDPLVIMPDIEKRLEAFVRLGHGIIIFPGGAGTAEELTYILGVLSHPDNQDIPFPLILTGPRSRKGYFEKLQGFLQNTLGEAVTKRYEVIIDDPERVAKTMNKGLLDVKAYREETSDSYYFNRNLYIPFIFQAPFVPTHENVQQLDIRSDADTNVLAATLRQVFSAIVSGNVKPEGIKAVEEHGPFAIHGEEVLMREIDALLAAFAAQSRMRRKGEYKPCYKAVCKV
;
A
#
# COMPACT_ATOMS: atom_id res chain seq x y z
N MET A 1 -19.56 -17.58 26.69
CA MET A 1 -18.17 -17.97 26.72
C MET A 1 -17.80 -18.24 25.28
N HIS A 2 -16.96 -17.41 24.64
CA HIS A 2 -16.44 -17.76 23.32
C HIS A 2 -15.42 -18.87 23.56
N GLU A 3 -15.68 -20.07 23.03
CA GLU A 3 -14.68 -21.13 22.99
C GLU A 3 -13.47 -20.57 22.22
N THR A 4 -12.33 -20.50 22.89
CA THR A 4 -11.07 -20.14 22.25
C THR A 4 -10.69 -21.31 21.33
N LEU A 5 -10.54 -21.01 20.04
CA LEU A 5 -10.05 -21.97 19.06
C LEU A 5 -8.56 -22.23 19.34
N GLU A 6 -8.22 -23.44 19.81
CA GLU A 6 -6.83 -23.77 20.16
C GLU A 6 -5.96 -23.90 18.90
N THR A 7 -6.48 -24.55 17.87
CA THR A 7 -5.73 -24.82 16.63
C THR A 7 -6.65 -24.82 15.42
N PHE A 8 -6.20 -24.27 14.31
CA PHE A 8 -6.89 -24.33 13.02
C PHE A 8 -5.91 -24.68 11.89
N ARG A 9 -6.31 -25.61 11.02
CA ARG A 9 -5.53 -26.01 9.85
C ARG A 9 -6.10 -25.37 8.60
N LEU A 10 -5.21 -24.76 7.81
CA LEU A 10 -5.50 -24.08 6.57
C LEU A 10 -4.78 -24.77 5.42
N THR A 11 -5.55 -25.34 4.50
CA THR A 11 -5.04 -25.93 3.25
C THR A 11 -5.05 -24.88 2.14
N PRO A 12 -4.03 -24.87 1.25
CA PRO A 12 -3.96 -23.92 0.13
C PRO A 12 -4.83 -24.32 -1.07
N GLU A 13 -5.85 -25.16 -0.89
CA GLU A 13 -6.73 -25.64 -1.95
C GLU A 13 -7.28 -24.52 -2.84
N GLY A 14 -7.23 -24.73 -4.14
CA GLY A 14 -7.69 -23.75 -5.14
C GLY A 14 -6.70 -22.61 -5.42
N THR A 15 -5.46 -22.73 -4.98
CA THR A 15 -4.40 -21.73 -5.19
C THR A 15 -3.16 -22.32 -5.87
N CYS A 16 -2.26 -21.46 -6.37
CA CYS A 16 -0.97 -21.91 -6.91
C CYS A 16 -0.04 -22.57 -5.85
N LEU A 17 -0.34 -22.41 -4.57
CA LEU A 17 0.41 -23.00 -3.47
C LEU A 17 0.15 -24.51 -3.29
N GLU A 18 -0.83 -25.08 -3.98
CA GLU A 18 -1.01 -26.56 -4.02
C GLU A 18 0.18 -27.27 -4.68
N THR A 19 0.87 -26.58 -5.59
CA THR A 19 2.02 -27.14 -6.30
C THR A 19 3.21 -26.21 -6.19
N LEU A 20 4.03 -26.44 -5.17
CA LEU A 20 5.27 -25.70 -4.95
C LEU A 20 6.46 -26.39 -5.62
N SER A 21 7.34 -25.60 -6.21
CA SER A 21 8.60 -26.09 -6.75
C SER A 21 9.54 -26.61 -5.62
N PRO A 22 10.53 -27.46 -5.94
CA PRO A 22 11.53 -27.87 -4.96
C PRO A 22 12.28 -26.72 -4.30
N SER A 23 12.48 -25.60 -5.00
CA SER A 23 13.14 -24.40 -4.48
C SER A 23 12.26 -23.68 -3.46
N GLU A 24 10.97 -23.53 -3.73
CA GLU A 24 9.99 -22.94 -2.81
C GLU A 24 9.83 -23.78 -1.55
N ILE A 25 9.68 -25.10 -1.69
CA ILE A 25 9.64 -26.03 -0.55
C ILE A 25 10.90 -25.92 0.31
N LYS A 26 12.08 -25.86 -0.34
CA LYS A 26 13.34 -25.68 0.39
C LYS A 26 13.35 -24.39 1.20
N ARG A 27 12.85 -23.29 0.66
CA ARG A 27 12.79 -21.99 1.33
C ARG A 27 11.85 -21.97 2.52
N LEU A 28 10.69 -22.57 2.39
CA LEU A 28 9.71 -22.66 3.48
C LEU A 28 10.25 -23.42 4.70
N PHE A 29 11.20 -24.36 4.51
CA PHE A 29 11.70 -25.22 5.56
C PHE A 29 13.20 -25.04 5.88
N MET A 30 13.80 -23.90 5.49
CA MET A 30 15.19 -23.58 5.88
C MET A 30 15.25 -23.04 7.32
N GLU A 31 16.17 -23.60 8.12
CA GLU A 31 16.37 -23.23 9.53
C GLU A 31 17.24 -21.99 9.75
N SER A 32 17.90 -21.44 8.72
CA SER A 32 18.92 -20.39 8.90
C SER A 32 18.63 -19.09 8.15
N GLY A 33 18.77 -17.96 8.87
CA GLY A 33 19.01 -16.58 8.40
C GLY A 33 17.98 -15.90 7.49
N ASP A 34 17.46 -16.61 6.51
CA ASP A 34 16.48 -16.17 5.51
C ASP A 34 15.08 -16.76 5.76
N ASN A 35 14.77 -17.07 7.01
CA ASN A 35 13.50 -17.70 7.37
C ASN A 35 12.34 -16.71 7.20
N ILE A 36 11.36 -17.06 6.37
CA ILE A 36 10.16 -16.25 6.14
C ILE A 36 9.12 -16.36 7.27
N HIS A 37 9.25 -17.36 8.16
CA HIS A 37 8.25 -17.65 9.18
C HIS A 37 7.93 -16.47 10.10
N PRO A 38 8.91 -15.75 10.70
CA PRO A 38 8.59 -14.63 11.60
C PRO A 38 7.84 -13.49 10.89
N LEU A 39 8.14 -13.28 9.61
CA LEU A 39 7.47 -12.27 8.80
C LEU A 39 6.08 -12.73 8.41
N LEU A 40 5.92 -13.98 7.97
CA LEU A 40 4.66 -14.60 7.65
C LEU A 40 3.72 -14.61 8.86
N GLU A 41 4.21 -14.98 10.05
CA GLU A 41 3.44 -15.00 11.29
C GLU A 41 2.90 -13.62 11.66
N ARG A 42 3.74 -12.58 11.60
CA ARG A 42 3.30 -11.19 11.85
C ARG A 42 2.26 -10.72 10.84
N CYS A 43 2.47 -10.98 9.57
CA CYS A 43 1.52 -10.62 8.51
C CYS A 43 0.20 -11.40 8.66
N ALA A 44 0.27 -12.69 8.99
CA ALA A 44 -0.91 -13.53 9.19
C ALA A 44 -1.73 -13.06 10.38
N LEU A 45 -1.11 -12.71 11.52
CA LEU A 45 -1.79 -12.18 12.68
C LEU A 45 -2.56 -10.88 12.33
N ALA A 46 -1.92 -9.98 11.60
CA ALA A 46 -2.59 -8.75 11.16
C ALA A 46 -3.78 -9.06 10.24
N VAL A 47 -3.62 -9.96 9.27
CA VAL A 47 -4.69 -10.39 8.35
C VAL A 47 -5.86 -11.04 9.11
N LEU A 48 -5.58 -11.88 10.11
CA LEU A 48 -6.61 -12.50 10.96
C LEU A 48 -7.44 -11.48 11.75
N ASN A 49 -6.89 -10.28 11.99
CA ASN A 49 -7.59 -9.15 12.61
C ASN A 49 -8.27 -8.21 11.59
N CYS A 50 -8.40 -8.62 10.33
CA CYS A 50 -9.10 -7.87 9.28
C CYS A 50 -10.51 -7.46 9.74
N GLY A 51 -10.84 -6.17 9.59
CA GLY A 51 -12.13 -5.61 10.00
C GLY A 51 -12.23 -5.23 11.50
N SER A 52 -11.17 -5.41 12.30
CA SER A 52 -11.13 -4.85 13.64
C SER A 52 -10.94 -3.33 13.57
N GLU A 53 -11.67 -2.58 14.41
CA GLU A 53 -11.54 -1.12 14.51
C GLU A 53 -10.29 -0.68 15.31
N ARG A 54 -9.48 -1.64 15.79
CA ARG A 54 -8.31 -1.37 16.62
C ARG A 54 -7.06 -1.19 15.77
N ASP A 55 -6.62 0.03 15.68
CA ASP A 55 -5.39 0.45 14.99
C ASP A 55 -4.11 0.39 15.88
N ASP A 56 -4.10 -0.40 16.94
CA ASP A 56 -2.99 -0.49 17.88
C ASP A 56 -2.27 -1.82 17.74
N VAL A 57 -1.25 -1.85 16.87
CA VAL A 57 -0.43 -3.04 16.61
C VAL A 57 0.20 -3.59 17.89
N LYS A 58 0.67 -2.70 18.80
CA LYS A 58 1.28 -3.13 20.06
C LYS A 58 0.26 -3.84 20.94
N ALA A 59 -0.93 -3.26 21.09
CA ALA A 59 -2.02 -3.89 21.84
C ALA A 59 -2.48 -5.20 21.20
N MET A 60 -2.44 -5.31 19.87
CA MET A 60 -2.75 -6.55 19.15
C MET A 60 -1.70 -7.63 19.44
N LEU A 61 -0.41 -7.31 19.34
CA LEU A 61 0.68 -8.25 19.63
C LEU A 61 0.67 -8.69 21.11
N GLU A 62 0.37 -7.79 22.04
CA GLU A 62 0.21 -8.13 23.46
C GLU A 62 -1.01 -9.03 23.71
N GLN A 63 -2.14 -8.77 23.03
CA GLN A 63 -3.37 -9.53 23.17
C GLN A 63 -3.25 -10.96 22.64
N TYR A 64 -2.47 -11.17 21.56
CA TYR A 64 -2.28 -12.46 20.88
C TYR A 64 -0.83 -12.92 21.00
N SER A 65 -0.21 -12.74 22.16
CA SER A 65 1.17 -13.13 22.42
C SER A 65 1.44 -14.65 22.36
N ASP A 66 0.38 -15.46 22.44
CA ASP A 66 0.37 -16.91 22.31
C ASP A 66 0.01 -17.42 20.89
N PHE A 67 -0.28 -16.48 19.96
CA PHE A 67 -0.48 -16.84 18.55
C PHE A 67 0.82 -17.32 17.93
N SER A 68 0.77 -18.43 17.19
CA SER A 68 1.84 -18.86 16.31
C SER A 68 1.32 -19.49 15.02
N LEU A 69 2.16 -19.51 14.00
CA LEU A 69 1.87 -20.09 12.70
C LEU A 69 3.00 -21.04 12.32
N GLU A 70 2.63 -22.28 12.00
CA GLU A 70 3.54 -23.28 11.49
C GLU A 70 3.18 -23.67 10.05
N VAL A 71 4.21 -23.86 9.21
CA VAL A 71 4.05 -24.43 7.88
C VAL A 71 4.46 -25.89 7.94
N MET A 72 3.55 -26.79 7.59
CA MET A 72 3.77 -28.23 7.65
C MET A 72 3.84 -28.82 6.24
N ARG A 73 4.71 -29.84 6.07
CA ARG A 73 4.69 -30.67 4.86
C ARG A 73 3.64 -31.75 4.98
N THR A 74 2.84 -31.88 3.94
CA THR A 74 1.85 -32.94 3.83
C THR A 74 2.05 -33.73 2.52
N PRO A 75 1.47 -34.94 2.39
CA PRO A 75 1.50 -35.66 1.12
C PRO A 75 0.86 -34.86 -0.06
N GLY A 76 -0.04 -33.94 0.24
CA GLY A 76 -0.70 -33.06 -0.74
C GLY A 76 0.01 -31.73 -0.98
N GLY A 77 1.21 -31.50 -0.38
CA GLY A 77 1.93 -30.22 -0.52
C GLY A 77 2.28 -29.60 0.84
N ILE A 78 1.67 -28.50 1.18
CA ILE A 78 1.83 -27.80 2.46
C ILE A 78 0.48 -27.57 3.14
N GLU A 79 0.52 -27.38 4.45
CA GLU A 79 -0.59 -26.95 5.30
C GLU A 79 -0.10 -25.88 6.27
N LEU A 80 -0.93 -24.90 6.60
CA LEU A 80 -0.65 -23.94 7.66
C LEU A 80 -1.39 -24.39 8.92
N GLU A 81 -0.71 -24.48 10.04
CA GLU A 81 -1.32 -24.70 11.34
C GLU A 81 -1.23 -23.41 12.16
N LEU A 82 -2.41 -22.85 12.50
CA LEU A 82 -2.57 -21.63 13.27
C LEU A 82 -2.90 -22.02 14.71
N HIS A 83 -2.07 -21.62 15.67
CA HIS A 83 -2.32 -21.82 17.09
C HIS A 83 -2.88 -20.54 17.71
N HIS A 84 -3.93 -20.66 18.50
CA HIS A 84 -4.62 -19.57 19.19
C HIS A 84 -5.01 -18.38 18.29
N PRO A 85 -5.60 -18.63 17.10
CA PRO A 85 -5.93 -17.58 16.17
C PRO A 85 -7.08 -16.71 16.70
N PRO A 86 -7.15 -15.41 16.31
CA PRO A 86 -8.26 -14.52 16.65
C PRO A 86 -9.61 -15.10 16.24
N ALA A 87 -10.55 -15.22 17.19
CA ALA A 87 -11.89 -15.78 16.93
C ALA A 87 -12.67 -14.95 15.88
N SER A 88 -12.38 -13.66 15.74
CA SER A 88 -12.97 -12.76 14.74
C SER A 88 -12.75 -13.20 13.29
N ALA A 89 -11.72 -14.00 13.04
CA ALA A 89 -11.39 -14.52 11.71
C ALA A 89 -12.31 -15.68 11.27
N PHE A 90 -13.20 -16.16 12.15
CA PHE A 90 -14.00 -17.36 11.91
C PHE A 90 -15.49 -17.11 12.08
N VAL A 91 -16.26 -17.86 11.28
CA VAL A 91 -17.70 -18.05 11.49
C VAL A 91 -17.89 -19.39 12.20
N THR A 92 -18.60 -19.35 13.33
CA THR A 92 -18.96 -20.55 14.10
C THR A 92 -20.37 -20.98 13.72
N TYR A 93 -20.54 -22.25 13.44
CA TYR A 93 -21.86 -22.83 13.14
C TYR A 93 -22.00 -24.21 13.76
N GLU A 94 -23.27 -24.58 14.05
CA GLU A 94 -23.59 -25.90 14.54
C GLU A 94 -23.84 -26.85 13.35
N SER A 95 -23.15 -28.00 13.36
CA SER A 95 -23.40 -29.09 12.45
C SER A 95 -24.17 -30.18 13.16
N HIS A 96 -25.26 -30.66 12.56
CA HIS A 96 -26.12 -31.72 13.10
C HIS A 96 -25.86 -32.99 12.29
N GLU A 97 -24.99 -33.86 12.78
CA GLU A 97 -24.67 -35.15 12.16
C GLU A 97 -25.04 -36.28 13.14
N ASN A 98 -25.84 -37.23 12.69
CA ASN A 98 -26.23 -38.43 13.50
C ASN A 98 -26.81 -38.09 14.87
N SER A 99 -27.68 -37.04 14.99
CA SER A 99 -28.27 -36.57 16.24
C SER A 99 -27.29 -36.01 17.27
N GLN A 100 -26.05 -35.75 16.87
CA GLN A 100 -25.07 -35.01 17.68
C GLN A 100 -24.87 -33.60 17.13
N VAL A 101 -24.86 -32.63 18.03
CA VAL A 101 -24.54 -31.22 17.72
C VAL A 101 -23.04 -31.06 17.86
N THR A 102 -22.37 -30.69 16.77
CA THR A 102 -20.95 -30.39 16.78
C THR A 102 -20.75 -28.95 16.39
N VAL A 103 -20.00 -28.21 17.19
CA VAL A 103 -19.58 -26.82 16.86
C VAL A 103 -18.42 -26.90 15.85
N ARG A 104 -18.57 -26.21 14.73
CA ARG A 104 -17.53 -26.13 13.71
C ARG A 104 -17.15 -24.67 13.46
N HIS A 105 -15.89 -24.44 13.18
CA HIS A 105 -15.34 -23.13 12.81
C HIS A 105 -14.93 -23.14 11.36
N LYS A 106 -15.31 -22.09 10.62
CA LYS A 106 -14.87 -21.88 9.23
C LYS A 106 -14.25 -20.51 9.12
N MET A 107 -13.02 -20.44 8.61
CA MET A 107 -12.37 -19.15 8.35
C MET A 107 -13.15 -18.34 7.32
N ILE A 108 -13.26 -17.04 7.53
CA ILE A 108 -13.85 -16.11 6.58
C ILE A 108 -13.02 -16.15 5.29
N GLU A 109 -13.69 -16.39 4.15
CA GLU A 109 -13.00 -16.66 2.88
C GLU A 109 -12.04 -15.54 2.45
N GLY A 110 -12.42 -14.27 2.63
CA GLY A 110 -11.53 -13.14 2.33
C GLY A 110 -10.24 -13.16 3.18
N ILE A 111 -10.34 -13.51 4.46
CA ILE A 111 -9.19 -13.65 5.36
C ILE A 111 -8.30 -14.81 4.91
N ARG A 112 -8.92 -15.96 4.56
CA ARG A 112 -8.22 -17.11 4.00
C ARG A 112 -7.40 -16.74 2.76
N GLN A 113 -8.03 -16.07 1.80
CA GLN A 113 -7.38 -15.63 0.56
C GLN A 113 -6.23 -14.64 0.83
N HIS A 114 -6.39 -13.74 1.79
CA HIS A 114 -5.33 -12.80 2.14
C HIS A 114 -4.11 -13.50 2.78
N ILE A 115 -4.31 -14.46 3.67
CA ILE A 115 -3.19 -15.24 4.26
C ILE A 115 -2.45 -16.00 3.16
N LEU A 116 -3.17 -16.66 2.26
CA LEU A 116 -2.57 -17.41 1.16
C LEU A 116 -1.87 -16.49 0.15
N ALA A 117 -2.39 -15.28 -0.10
CA ALA A 117 -1.73 -14.29 -0.93
C ALA A 117 -0.41 -13.81 -0.31
N VAL A 118 -0.38 -13.56 1.00
CA VAL A 118 0.87 -13.21 1.71
C VAL A 118 1.90 -14.34 1.57
N LEU A 119 1.50 -15.58 1.84
CA LEU A 119 2.40 -16.74 1.71
C LEU A 119 2.91 -16.89 0.27
N ARG A 120 2.02 -16.83 -0.73
CA ARG A 120 2.35 -16.92 -2.15
C ARG A 120 3.44 -15.93 -2.54
N ASP A 121 3.25 -14.66 -2.19
CA ASP A 121 4.16 -13.62 -2.64
C ASP A 121 5.48 -13.65 -1.87
N LEU A 122 5.47 -13.90 -0.56
CA LEU A 122 6.70 -14.04 0.22
C LEU A 122 7.56 -15.21 -0.29
N VAL A 123 6.94 -16.36 -0.57
CA VAL A 123 7.65 -17.53 -1.11
C VAL A 123 8.23 -17.22 -2.49
N PHE A 124 7.43 -16.62 -3.37
CA PHE A 124 7.85 -16.25 -4.72
C PHE A 124 9.01 -15.23 -4.71
N ILE A 125 8.90 -14.18 -3.92
CA ILE A 125 9.95 -13.15 -3.79
C ILE A 125 11.25 -13.79 -3.33
N LYS A 126 11.22 -14.59 -2.28
CA LYS A 126 12.42 -15.21 -1.71
C LYS A 126 13.04 -16.30 -2.60
N SER A 127 12.22 -17.06 -3.33
CA SER A 127 12.71 -18.14 -4.19
C SER A 127 13.13 -17.68 -5.58
N GLU A 128 12.37 -16.77 -6.20
CA GLU A 128 12.51 -16.43 -7.61
C GLU A 128 13.09 -15.04 -7.87
N ILE A 129 12.87 -14.06 -6.98
CA ILE A 129 13.37 -12.70 -7.17
C ILE A 129 14.74 -12.48 -6.53
N GLU A 130 14.86 -12.75 -5.23
CA GLU A 130 16.07 -12.40 -4.49
C GLU A 130 17.24 -13.39 -4.72
N ARG A 131 16.93 -14.64 -5.01
CA ARG A 131 17.95 -15.70 -5.00
C ARG A 131 18.50 -16.11 -6.37
N THR A 132 17.67 -16.03 -7.41
CA THR A 132 18.04 -16.63 -8.70
C THR A 132 19.09 -15.84 -9.46
N GLY A 133 19.33 -14.58 -9.08
CA GLY A 133 20.12 -13.63 -9.88
C GLY A 133 19.57 -13.41 -11.29
N LYS A 134 18.30 -13.80 -11.50
CA LYS A 134 17.60 -13.64 -12.79
C LYS A 134 17.40 -12.17 -13.14
N PHE A 135 17.23 -11.34 -12.10
CA PHE A 135 17.04 -9.90 -12.23
C PHE A 135 18.24 -9.20 -11.64
N ASP A 136 18.77 -8.25 -12.38
CA ASP A 136 19.74 -7.30 -11.85
C ASP A 136 18.98 -6.20 -11.09
N LEU A 137 18.85 -6.38 -9.78
CA LEU A 137 18.13 -5.44 -8.92
C LEU A 137 18.91 -4.13 -8.66
N GLU A 138 20.11 -4.00 -9.21
CA GLU A 138 20.88 -2.75 -9.25
C GLU A 138 20.55 -1.91 -10.49
N THR A 139 19.61 -2.36 -11.32
CA THR A 139 19.15 -1.65 -12.52
C THR A 139 17.65 -1.40 -12.50
N SER A 140 17.23 -0.26 -13.08
CA SER A 140 15.81 0.09 -13.22
C SER A 140 15.03 -0.96 -14.00
N GLU A 141 15.61 -1.52 -15.05
CA GLU A 141 14.99 -2.55 -15.88
C GLU A 141 14.75 -3.84 -15.08
N GLY A 142 15.78 -4.33 -14.37
CA GLY A 142 15.66 -5.54 -13.57
C GLY A 142 14.68 -5.42 -12.42
N ILE A 143 14.59 -4.25 -11.78
CA ILE A 143 13.56 -3.97 -10.76
C ILE A 143 12.16 -4.00 -11.39
N THR A 144 11.94 -3.29 -12.50
CA THR A 144 10.64 -3.26 -13.21
C THR A 144 10.20 -4.65 -13.64
N ASP A 145 11.12 -5.47 -14.19
CA ASP A 145 10.85 -6.85 -14.58
C ASP A 145 10.46 -7.72 -13.38
N SER A 146 11.12 -7.53 -12.25
CA SER A 146 10.78 -8.25 -11.01
C SER A 146 9.36 -7.93 -10.53
N ILE A 147 8.97 -6.65 -10.55
CA ILE A 147 7.62 -6.18 -10.22
C ILE A 147 6.59 -6.80 -11.18
N PHE A 148 6.87 -6.77 -12.49
CA PHE A 148 5.97 -7.38 -13.47
C PHE A 148 5.73 -8.87 -13.17
N LEU A 149 6.79 -9.62 -12.80
CA LEU A 149 6.64 -11.05 -12.50
C LEU A 149 5.90 -11.30 -11.20
N ILE A 150 6.10 -10.49 -10.15
CA ILE A 150 5.31 -10.58 -8.92
C ILE A 150 3.82 -10.37 -9.21
N LEU A 151 3.48 -9.33 -9.96
CA LEU A 151 2.10 -9.05 -10.37
C LEU A 151 1.49 -10.17 -11.22
N ARG A 152 2.28 -10.76 -12.13
CA ARG A 152 1.86 -11.90 -12.94
C ARG A 152 1.64 -13.16 -12.11
N ASN A 153 2.54 -13.46 -11.17
CA ASN A 153 2.39 -14.58 -10.23
C ASN A 153 1.15 -14.43 -9.35
N ALA A 154 0.79 -13.20 -9.01
CA ALA A 154 -0.43 -12.88 -8.27
C ALA A 154 -1.72 -12.91 -9.13
N GLY A 155 -1.65 -13.28 -10.41
CA GLY A 155 -2.81 -13.36 -11.31
C GLY A 155 -3.41 -12.01 -11.71
N ILE A 156 -2.69 -10.91 -11.53
CA ILE A 156 -3.22 -9.56 -11.82
C ILE A 156 -3.60 -9.40 -13.29
N PHE A 157 -2.90 -10.07 -14.19
CA PHE A 157 -3.12 -9.96 -15.64
C PHE A 157 -4.09 -11.00 -16.22
N GLU A 158 -4.60 -11.95 -15.43
CA GLU A 158 -5.46 -13.04 -15.93
C GLU A 158 -6.84 -12.57 -16.37
N LYS A 159 -7.35 -11.50 -15.77
CA LYS A 159 -8.67 -10.94 -16.06
C LYS A 159 -8.54 -9.67 -16.90
N THR A 160 -8.05 -9.81 -18.11
CA THR A 160 -7.91 -8.71 -19.06
C THR A 160 -9.22 -8.48 -19.81
N GLY A 161 -10.07 -7.63 -19.29
CA GLY A 161 -11.15 -6.98 -20.05
C GLY A 161 -10.77 -5.53 -20.29
N HIS A 162 -11.59 -4.70 -20.93
CA HIS A 162 -11.31 -3.26 -21.11
C HIS A 162 -11.45 -2.47 -19.78
N HIS A 163 -10.75 -2.94 -18.76
CA HIS A 163 -10.80 -2.35 -17.42
C HIS A 163 -10.04 -1.04 -17.38
N LYS A 164 -10.68 -0.01 -16.84
CA LYS A 164 -10.07 1.26 -16.46
C LYS A 164 -9.64 1.14 -15.02
N ILE A 165 -8.36 1.16 -14.75
CA ILE A 165 -7.81 0.96 -13.41
C ILE A 165 -7.35 2.29 -12.85
N ILE A 166 -7.87 2.68 -11.70
CA ILE A 166 -7.44 3.89 -10.99
C ILE A 166 -6.88 3.54 -9.61
N VAL A 167 -5.86 4.28 -9.20
CA VAL A 167 -5.27 4.17 -7.87
C VAL A 167 -5.92 5.20 -6.96
N CYS A 168 -6.28 4.80 -5.75
CA CYS A 168 -6.76 5.70 -4.70
C CYS A 168 -5.80 5.67 -3.52
N TRP A 169 -5.17 6.81 -3.23
CA TRP A 169 -4.30 7.03 -2.10
C TRP A 169 -4.92 8.00 -1.09
N GLY A 170 -4.55 7.88 0.17
CA GLY A 170 -5.02 8.77 1.21
C GLY A 170 -4.84 8.21 2.61
N GLY A 171 -5.28 8.97 3.61
CA GLY A 171 -5.10 8.62 5.01
C GLY A 171 -5.93 7.42 5.47
N HIS A 172 -5.35 6.59 6.33
CA HIS A 172 -6.06 5.51 7.01
C HIS A 172 -6.94 6.02 8.17
N ALA A 173 -6.46 7.01 8.91
CA ALA A 173 -7.16 7.64 10.04
C ALA A 173 -7.88 8.91 9.56
N ILE A 174 -9.10 8.76 9.05
CA ILE A 174 -9.95 9.85 8.57
C ILE A 174 -11.30 9.86 9.29
N GLY A 175 -11.93 11.04 9.34
CA GLY A 175 -13.27 11.17 9.90
C GLY A 175 -14.37 10.64 8.98
N LYS A 176 -15.57 10.49 9.54
CA LYS A 176 -16.74 9.98 8.78
C LYS A 176 -17.05 10.79 7.52
N GLU A 177 -16.97 12.12 7.58
CA GLU A 177 -17.21 13.00 6.42
C GLU A 177 -16.23 12.71 5.27
N GLU A 178 -14.95 12.51 5.59
CA GLU A 178 -13.92 12.18 4.59
C GLU A 178 -14.13 10.79 4.02
N TYR A 179 -14.51 9.83 4.86
CA TYR A 179 -14.83 8.47 4.44
C TYR A 179 -16.03 8.44 3.50
N ASP A 180 -17.14 9.09 3.90
CA ASP A 180 -18.37 9.16 3.09
C ASP A 180 -18.09 9.85 1.73
N TYR A 181 -17.26 10.89 1.72
CA TYR A 181 -16.84 11.56 0.50
C TYR A 181 -15.99 10.63 -0.39
N ALA A 182 -15.02 9.92 0.17
CA ALA A 182 -14.18 8.99 -0.56
C ALA A 182 -15.02 7.83 -1.14
N ALA A 183 -15.99 7.34 -0.39
CA ALA A 183 -16.94 6.32 -0.86
C ALA A 183 -17.81 6.86 -2.02
N GLU A 184 -18.30 8.11 -1.94
CA GLU A 184 -19.06 8.69 -3.05
C GLU A 184 -18.19 8.89 -4.31
N VAL A 185 -16.93 9.30 -4.18
CA VAL A 185 -15.99 9.33 -5.31
C VAL A 185 -15.86 7.93 -5.92
N GLY A 186 -15.62 6.91 -5.09
CA GLY A 186 -15.55 5.52 -5.55
C GLY A 186 -16.84 5.06 -6.25
N HIS A 187 -18.01 5.40 -5.71
CA HIS A 187 -19.30 5.11 -6.33
C HIS A 187 -19.41 5.72 -7.73
N GLN A 188 -19.05 7.00 -7.88
CA GLN A 188 -19.04 7.68 -9.17
C GLN A 188 -18.05 7.06 -10.17
N CYS A 189 -16.90 6.58 -9.69
CA CYS A 189 -15.93 5.83 -10.48
C CYS A 189 -16.48 4.47 -10.91
N GLY A 190 -17.08 3.71 -9.99
CA GLY A 190 -17.71 2.42 -10.27
C GLY A 190 -18.85 2.51 -11.28
N LEU A 191 -19.68 3.59 -11.22
CA LEU A 191 -20.69 3.87 -12.25
C LEU A 191 -20.10 4.05 -13.66
N ARG A 192 -18.79 4.37 -13.77
CA ARG A 192 -18.05 4.54 -15.02
C ARG A 192 -17.13 3.38 -15.36
N MET A 193 -17.36 2.24 -14.70
CA MET A 193 -16.61 0.99 -14.90
C MET A 193 -15.11 1.14 -14.62
N MET A 194 -14.75 1.84 -13.54
CA MET A 194 -13.37 1.96 -13.08
C MET A 194 -13.13 0.97 -11.95
N ASP A 195 -12.11 0.14 -12.11
CA ASP A 195 -11.57 -0.72 -11.06
C ASP A 195 -10.69 0.11 -10.11
N ILE A 196 -10.63 -0.29 -8.86
CA ILE A 196 -9.91 0.44 -7.81
C ILE A 196 -8.69 -0.34 -7.35
N ILE A 197 -7.54 0.33 -7.30
CA ILE A 197 -6.34 -0.15 -6.62
C ILE A 197 -6.07 0.74 -5.41
N THR A 198 -5.72 0.14 -4.26
CA THR A 198 -5.31 0.88 -3.06
C THR A 198 -4.21 0.18 -2.29
N GLY A 199 -3.69 0.87 -1.26
CA GLY A 199 -2.74 0.33 -0.30
C GLY A 199 -3.32 -0.63 0.75
N CYS A 200 -4.54 -1.12 0.56
CA CYS A 200 -5.27 -2.10 1.37
C CYS A 200 -5.89 -1.59 2.67
N GLY A 201 -5.37 -0.51 3.26
CA GLY A 201 -5.78 -0.05 4.59
C GLY A 201 -7.23 0.40 4.72
N PRO A 202 -7.63 0.81 5.92
CA PRO A 202 -8.93 1.43 6.18
C PRO A 202 -9.02 2.86 5.62
N GLY A 203 -10.03 3.60 6.01
CA GLY A 203 -10.19 5.02 5.72
C GLY A 203 -10.32 5.34 4.23
N ALA A 204 -9.48 6.25 3.73
CA ALA A 204 -9.51 6.71 2.34
C ALA A 204 -9.12 5.65 1.32
N MET A 205 -8.62 4.50 1.73
CA MET A 205 -8.35 3.36 0.86
C MET A 205 -9.57 2.43 0.75
N ARG A 206 -10.27 2.18 1.86
CA ARG A 206 -11.49 1.36 1.88
C ARG A 206 -12.68 2.08 1.25
N GLY A 207 -12.88 3.37 1.56
CA GLY A 207 -14.04 4.13 1.08
C GLY A 207 -14.26 4.03 -0.43
N PRO A 208 -13.27 4.32 -1.29
CA PRO A 208 -13.41 4.20 -2.74
C PRO A 208 -13.74 2.79 -3.22
N MET A 209 -13.19 1.75 -2.59
CA MET A 209 -13.53 0.36 -2.92
C MET A 209 -15.00 0.06 -2.60
N GLU A 210 -15.46 0.44 -1.39
CA GLU A 210 -16.85 0.26 -0.98
C GLU A 210 -17.82 0.99 -1.91
N GLY A 211 -17.52 2.25 -2.24
CA GLY A 211 -18.33 3.00 -3.20
C GLY A 211 -18.36 2.37 -4.58
N ALA A 212 -17.21 1.92 -5.07
CA ALA A 212 -17.11 1.29 -6.39
C ALA A 212 -17.88 -0.04 -6.47
N THR A 213 -17.93 -0.85 -5.40
CA THR A 213 -18.76 -2.06 -5.37
C THR A 213 -20.22 -1.74 -5.62
N ILE A 214 -20.73 -0.66 -5.00
CA ILE A 214 -22.12 -0.19 -5.20
C ILE A 214 -22.32 0.33 -6.64
N GLY A 215 -21.36 1.11 -7.16
CA GLY A 215 -21.38 1.60 -8.54
C GLY A 215 -21.40 0.48 -9.57
N HIS A 216 -20.52 -0.51 -9.42
CA HIS A 216 -20.46 -1.71 -10.26
C HIS A 216 -21.77 -2.51 -10.19
N ALA A 217 -22.32 -2.73 -8.99
CA ALA A 217 -23.58 -3.44 -8.82
C ALA A 217 -24.73 -2.73 -9.54
N LYS A 218 -24.84 -1.39 -9.46
CA LYS A 218 -25.83 -0.59 -10.19
C LYS A 218 -25.67 -0.71 -11.71
N GLN A 219 -24.45 -0.84 -12.20
CA GLN A 219 -24.14 -1.05 -13.62
C GLN A 219 -24.16 -2.53 -14.04
N ARG A 220 -24.51 -3.45 -13.12
CA ARG A 220 -24.51 -4.91 -13.35
C ARG A 220 -23.14 -5.46 -13.79
N ILE A 221 -22.06 -4.84 -13.36
CA ILE A 221 -20.70 -5.29 -13.62
C ILE A 221 -20.37 -6.39 -12.60
N LYS A 222 -20.08 -7.58 -13.08
CA LYS A 222 -19.79 -8.76 -12.23
C LYS A 222 -18.30 -8.99 -12.00
N ASN A 223 -17.44 -8.39 -12.82
CA ASN A 223 -16.00 -8.59 -12.84
C ASN A 223 -15.22 -7.31 -12.41
N GLY A 224 -15.85 -6.44 -11.63
CA GLY A 224 -15.18 -5.29 -11.01
C GLY A 224 -14.06 -5.76 -10.08
N ARG A 225 -12.93 -5.04 -10.08
CA ARG A 225 -11.70 -5.43 -9.37
C ARG A 225 -11.37 -4.41 -8.28
N TYR A 226 -10.95 -4.92 -7.12
CA TYR A 226 -10.60 -4.14 -5.92
C TYR A 226 -9.22 -4.57 -5.43
N ILE A 227 -8.19 -4.21 -6.20
CA ILE A 227 -6.84 -4.73 -6.04
C ILE A 227 -6.16 -4.04 -4.85
N GLY A 228 -5.62 -4.85 -3.96
CA GLY A 228 -4.79 -4.36 -2.86
C GLY A 228 -3.31 -4.60 -3.16
N ILE A 229 -2.48 -3.56 -3.01
CA ILE A 229 -1.02 -3.69 -3.11
C ILE A 229 -0.40 -3.21 -1.81
N SER A 230 0.27 -4.13 -1.10
CA SER A 230 0.92 -3.84 0.16
C SER A 230 2.39 -4.27 0.16
N GLU A 231 3.06 -4.11 1.28
CA GLU A 231 4.40 -4.64 1.55
C GLU A 231 4.44 -5.18 2.99
N PRO A 232 5.42 -6.04 3.36
CA PRO A 232 5.39 -6.74 4.63
C PRO A 232 5.32 -5.84 5.86
N GLY A 233 6.00 -4.69 5.84
CA GLY A 233 6.00 -3.76 6.97
C GLY A 233 4.66 -3.06 7.17
N ILE A 234 3.95 -2.77 6.08
CA ILE A 234 2.61 -2.16 6.12
C ILE A 234 1.57 -3.21 6.51
N ILE A 235 1.57 -4.39 5.86
CA ILE A 235 0.55 -5.43 6.14
C ILE A 235 0.63 -5.92 7.59
N ALA A 236 1.82 -5.99 8.17
CA ALA A 236 2.01 -6.34 9.58
C ALA A 236 1.52 -5.25 10.55
N SER A 237 1.33 -4.02 10.07
CA SER A 237 0.87 -2.87 10.86
C SER A 237 -0.58 -2.50 10.62
N GLU A 238 -1.11 -2.81 9.43
CA GLU A 238 -2.48 -2.48 9.02
C GLU A 238 -3.10 -3.65 8.27
N PRO A 239 -4.12 -4.31 8.84
CA PRO A 239 -4.78 -5.41 8.15
C PRO A 239 -5.45 -4.91 6.86
N PRO A 240 -5.49 -5.74 5.80
CA PRO A 240 -6.20 -5.36 4.59
C PRO A 240 -7.70 -5.24 4.88
N ASN A 241 -8.36 -4.29 4.21
CA ASN A 241 -9.80 -4.18 4.31
C ASN A 241 -10.49 -5.37 3.60
N PRO A 242 -11.71 -5.78 4.03
CA PRO A 242 -12.34 -7.01 3.58
C PRO A 242 -12.82 -7.00 2.12
N ILE A 243 -12.73 -5.86 1.42
CA ILE A 243 -13.16 -5.72 0.01
C ILE A 243 -12.01 -6.09 -0.94
N VAL A 244 -10.76 -6.04 -0.45
CA VAL A 244 -9.58 -6.33 -1.27
C VAL A 244 -9.63 -7.74 -1.85
N ASP A 245 -9.61 -7.80 -3.19
CA ASP A 245 -9.48 -9.02 -3.99
C ASP A 245 -9.05 -8.65 -5.43
N PRO A 246 -7.85 -9.09 -5.86
CA PRO A 246 -6.79 -9.81 -5.15
C PRO A 246 -5.88 -8.91 -4.28
N LEU A 247 -5.20 -9.53 -3.31
CA LEU A 247 -4.11 -8.93 -2.54
C LEU A 247 -2.76 -9.32 -3.16
N VAL A 248 -1.84 -8.35 -3.26
CA VAL A 248 -0.45 -8.55 -3.71
C VAL A 248 0.51 -7.94 -2.69
N ILE A 249 1.57 -8.67 -2.37
CA ILE A 249 2.64 -8.21 -1.47
C ILE A 249 3.90 -7.93 -2.28
N MET A 250 4.36 -6.68 -2.27
CA MET A 250 5.62 -6.27 -2.85
C MET A 250 6.77 -6.40 -1.84
N PRO A 251 8.04 -6.53 -2.28
CA PRO A 251 9.17 -6.70 -1.36
C PRO A 251 9.39 -5.53 -0.41
N ASP A 252 9.19 -4.31 -0.90
CA ASP A 252 9.46 -3.04 -0.21
C ASP A 252 8.53 -1.93 -0.70
N ILE A 253 8.63 -0.75 -0.07
CA ILE A 253 7.77 0.40 -0.38
C ILE A 253 8.04 0.95 -1.79
N GLU A 254 9.28 0.94 -2.27
CA GLU A 254 9.65 1.46 -3.58
C GLU A 254 9.01 0.63 -4.69
N LYS A 255 9.11 -0.69 -4.62
CA LYS A 255 8.47 -1.61 -5.57
C LYS A 255 6.95 -1.57 -5.47
N ARG A 256 6.42 -1.33 -4.27
CA ARG A 256 4.99 -1.09 -4.07
C ARG A 256 4.51 0.17 -4.78
N LEU A 257 5.22 1.29 -4.64
CA LEU A 257 4.90 2.54 -5.31
C LEU A 257 4.99 2.40 -6.83
N GLU A 258 6.03 1.72 -7.33
CA GLU A 258 6.16 1.44 -8.75
C GLU A 258 5.01 0.56 -9.28
N ALA A 259 4.62 -0.48 -8.55
CA ALA A 259 3.49 -1.34 -8.95
C ALA A 259 2.19 -0.54 -9.14
N PHE A 260 1.92 0.46 -8.28
CA PHE A 260 0.76 1.34 -8.43
C PHE A 260 0.78 2.11 -9.75
N VAL A 261 1.91 2.74 -10.10
CA VAL A 261 1.99 3.58 -11.31
C VAL A 261 2.17 2.76 -12.59
N ARG A 262 2.61 1.50 -12.47
CA ARG A 262 2.66 0.56 -13.60
C ARG A 262 1.28 0.02 -13.97
N LEU A 263 0.44 -0.28 -12.96
CA LEU A 263 -0.90 -0.83 -13.16
C LEU A 263 -1.96 0.25 -13.36
N GLY A 264 -1.87 1.34 -12.61
CA GLY A 264 -2.85 2.42 -12.64
C GLY A 264 -2.79 3.23 -13.93
N HIS A 265 -3.96 3.63 -14.42
CA HIS A 265 -4.08 4.56 -15.55
C HIS A 265 -4.21 6.01 -15.08
N GLY A 266 -4.46 6.23 -13.79
CA GLY A 266 -4.51 7.52 -13.13
C GLY A 266 -4.65 7.36 -11.61
N ILE A 267 -4.45 8.45 -10.87
CA ILE A 267 -4.45 8.45 -9.41
C ILE A 267 -5.42 9.49 -8.86
N ILE A 268 -6.18 9.13 -7.84
CA ILE A 268 -6.97 10.04 -7.00
C ILE A 268 -6.35 10.04 -5.60
N ILE A 269 -6.04 11.22 -5.09
CA ILE A 269 -5.44 11.41 -3.77
C ILE A 269 -6.42 12.13 -2.85
N PHE A 270 -6.75 11.47 -1.75
CA PHE A 270 -7.57 11.99 -0.66
C PHE A 270 -6.69 12.58 0.45
N PRO A 271 -7.25 13.38 1.37
CA PRO A 271 -6.48 13.90 2.48
C PRO A 271 -5.85 12.78 3.33
N GLY A 272 -4.56 12.97 3.66
CA GLY A 272 -3.80 12.00 4.44
C GLY A 272 -2.69 12.66 5.27
N GLY A 273 -1.76 11.85 5.75
CA GLY A 273 -0.60 12.27 6.55
C GLY A 273 0.72 12.17 5.78
N ALA A 274 1.79 11.86 6.52
CA ALA A 274 3.14 11.74 5.96
C ALA A 274 3.25 10.64 4.89
N GLY A 275 2.57 9.50 5.03
CA GLY A 275 2.55 8.45 4.01
C GLY A 275 1.93 8.92 2.69
N THR A 276 0.83 9.71 2.74
CA THR A 276 0.22 10.28 1.54
C THR A 276 1.12 11.36 0.91
N ALA A 277 1.89 12.12 1.72
CA ALA A 277 2.91 13.02 1.21
C ALA A 277 4.08 12.27 0.54
N GLU A 278 4.48 11.12 1.09
CA GLU A 278 5.45 10.20 0.49
C GLU A 278 4.99 9.72 -0.90
N GLU A 279 3.75 9.23 -1.00
CA GLU A 279 3.13 8.80 -2.25
C GLU A 279 3.05 9.94 -3.29
N LEU A 280 2.66 11.14 -2.84
CA LEU A 280 2.52 12.31 -3.71
C LEU A 280 3.88 12.82 -4.21
N THR A 281 4.89 12.90 -3.35
CA THR A 281 6.25 13.30 -3.78
C THR A 281 6.87 12.27 -4.72
N TYR A 282 6.59 10.99 -4.52
CA TYR A 282 6.98 9.93 -5.45
C TYR A 282 6.42 10.18 -6.85
N ILE A 283 5.08 10.26 -6.98
CA ILE A 283 4.47 10.39 -8.32
C ILE A 283 4.83 11.71 -8.99
N LEU A 284 4.87 12.82 -8.24
CA LEU A 284 5.26 14.11 -8.81
C LEU A 284 6.72 14.12 -9.26
N GLY A 285 7.62 13.47 -8.53
CA GLY A 285 9.01 13.32 -8.93
C GLY A 285 9.14 12.50 -10.22
N VAL A 286 8.45 11.37 -10.32
CA VAL A 286 8.43 10.53 -11.53
C VAL A 286 7.87 11.33 -12.73
N LEU A 287 6.74 12.01 -12.57
CA LEU A 287 6.11 12.78 -13.65
C LEU A 287 6.88 14.06 -14.03
N SER A 288 7.78 14.54 -13.17
CA SER A 288 8.64 15.70 -13.45
C SER A 288 9.90 15.35 -14.23
N HIS A 289 10.21 14.05 -14.38
CA HIS A 289 11.33 13.64 -15.19
C HIS A 289 11.11 14.02 -16.66
N PRO A 290 12.15 14.53 -17.37
CA PRO A 290 12.03 14.95 -18.78
C PRO A 290 11.41 13.88 -19.69
N ASP A 291 11.79 12.61 -19.53
CA ASP A 291 11.30 11.49 -20.36
C ASP A 291 9.80 11.20 -20.15
N ASN A 292 9.19 11.72 -19.09
CA ASN A 292 7.78 11.52 -18.78
C ASN A 292 6.90 12.73 -19.08
N GLN A 293 7.46 13.80 -19.69
CA GLN A 293 6.72 15.06 -19.87
C GLN A 293 5.47 14.90 -20.73
N ASP A 294 5.55 14.08 -21.76
CA ASP A 294 4.49 13.86 -22.73
C ASP A 294 3.57 12.67 -22.38
N ILE A 295 3.89 11.92 -21.32
CA ILE A 295 3.07 10.79 -20.90
C ILE A 295 1.83 11.29 -20.17
N PRO A 296 0.61 11.04 -20.69
CA PRO A 296 -0.62 11.38 -20.00
C PRO A 296 -0.78 10.50 -18.76
N PHE A 297 -0.92 11.15 -17.61
CA PHE A 297 -1.15 10.48 -16.33
C PHE A 297 -2.07 11.34 -15.46
N PRO A 298 -3.39 11.16 -15.51
CA PRO A 298 -4.33 11.98 -14.76
C PRO A 298 -4.13 11.78 -13.26
N LEU A 299 -3.89 12.91 -12.56
CA LEU A 299 -3.68 12.98 -11.13
C LEU A 299 -4.64 14.00 -10.53
N ILE A 300 -5.52 13.56 -9.62
CA ILE A 300 -6.55 14.40 -9.01
C ILE A 300 -6.41 14.36 -7.50
N LEU A 301 -6.31 15.56 -6.89
CA LEU A 301 -6.39 15.73 -5.44
C LEU A 301 -7.82 16.14 -5.08
N THR A 302 -8.44 15.44 -4.12
CA THR A 302 -9.85 15.67 -3.82
C THR A 302 -10.23 15.39 -2.38
N GLY A 303 -11.24 16.10 -1.88
CA GLY A 303 -11.79 15.92 -0.55
C GLY A 303 -13.05 16.76 -0.34
N PRO A 304 -13.74 16.59 0.79
CA PRO A 304 -14.92 17.40 1.13
C PRO A 304 -14.53 18.86 1.36
N ARG A 305 -15.51 19.74 1.30
CA ARG A 305 -15.33 21.21 1.46
C ARG A 305 -14.61 21.58 2.75
N SER A 306 -14.84 20.86 3.83
CA SER A 306 -14.17 21.08 5.13
C SER A 306 -12.65 20.89 5.06
N ARG A 307 -12.13 20.21 4.02
CA ARG A 307 -10.69 19.93 3.82
C ARG A 307 -10.03 20.83 2.79
N LYS A 308 -10.70 21.87 2.33
CA LYS A 308 -10.11 22.84 1.38
C LYS A 308 -8.77 23.40 1.90
N GLY A 309 -8.71 23.80 3.17
CA GLY A 309 -7.48 24.32 3.79
C GLY A 309 -6.33 23.30 3.90
N TYR A 310 -6.63 21.99 3.93
CA TYR A 310 -5.61 20.95 3.81
C TYR A 310 -4.91 21.01 2.45
N PHE A 311 -5.68 21.08 1.37
CA PHE A 311 -5.13 21.13 0.03
C PHE A 311 -4.41 22.47 -0.26
N GLU A 312 -4.87 23.58 0.28
CA GLU A 312 -4.18 24.87 0.16
C GLU A 312 -2.77 24.82 0.78
N LYS A 313 -2.64 24.18 1.96
CA LYS A 313 -1.34 24.00 2.61
C LYS A 313 -0.45 23.02 1.85
N LEU A 314 -1.02 21.89 1.37
CA LEU A 314 -0.29 20.91 0.59
C LEU A 314 0.21 21.49 -0.73
N GLN A 315 -0.63 22.27 -1.45
CA GLN A 315 -0.24 22.95 -2.68
C GLN A 315 0.86 23.99 -2.42
N GLY A 316 0.74 24.79 -1.34
CA GLY A 316 1.80 25.71 -0.93
C GLY A 316 3.13 25.04 -0.69
N PHE A 317 3.12 23.91 0.05
CA PHE A 317 4.30 23.09 0.26
C PHE A 317 4.91 22.62 -1.06
N LEU A 318 4.12 22.01 -1.94
CA LEU A 318 4.61 21.51 -3.22
C LEU A 318 5.16 22.63 -4.12
N GLN A 319 4.51 23.78 -4.16
CA GLN A 319 4.97 24.93 -4.93
C GLN A 319 6.27 25.51 -4.37
N ASN A 320 6.38 25.64 -3.05
CA ASN A 320 7.55 26.23 -2.39
C ASN A 320 8.77 25.29 -2.41
N THR A 321 8.56 23.97 -2.47
CA THR A 321 9.64 22.98 -2.49
C THR A 321 9.99 22.53 -3.91
N LEU A 322 9.01 22.10 -4.71
CA LEU A 322 9.23 21.48 -6.01
C LEU A 322 9.01 22.45 -7.19
N GLY A 323 8.55 23.66 -6.91
CA GLY A 323 8.35 24.71 -7.89
C GLY A 323 6.97 24.70 -8.56
N GLU A 324 6.66 25.79 -9.28
CA GLU A 324 5.35 26.00 -9.91
C GLU A 324 5.02 24.97 -11.02
N ALA A 325 6.04 24.46 -11.71
CA ALA A 325 5.84 23.50 -12.80
C ALA A 325 5.12 22.22 -12.34
N VAL A 326 5.38 21.78 -11.11
CA VAL A 326 4.78 20.59 -10.52
C VAL A 326 3.26 20.75 -10.33
N THR A 327 2.77 21.98 -10.05
CA THR A 327 1.34 22.24 -9.85
C THR A 327 0.50 22.01 -11.11
N LYS A 328 1.13 21.96 -12.29
CA LYS A 328 0.47 21.66 -13.57
C LYS A 328 0.27 20.15 -13.80
N ARG A 329 0.86 19.31 -12.95
CA ARG A 329 0.77 17.84 -13.08
C ARG A 329 -0.47 17.25 -12.43
N TYR A 330 -1.24 18.03 -11.67
CA TYR A 330 -2.45 17.56 -11.00
C TYR A 330 -3.57 18.60 -11.03
N GLU A 331 -4.82 18.14 -10.89
CA GLU A 331 -6.00 18.99 -10.70
C GLU A 331 -6.51 18.83 -9.26
N VAL A 332 -6.94 19.95 -8.64
CA VAL A 332 -7.60 19.93 -7.33
C VAL A 332 -9.09 20.14 -7.52
N ILE A 333 -9.89 19.16 -7.13
CA ILE A 333 -11.36 19.20 -7.20
C ILE A 333 -11.93 19.00 -5.80
N ILE A 334 -12.58 20.01 -5.26
CA ILE A 334 -13.12 19.99 -3.91
C ILE A 334 -14.64 19.84 -3.96
N ASP A 335 -15.18 18.91 -3.12
CA ASP A 335 -16.62 18.77 -2.86
C ASP A 335 -17.46 18.41 -4.10
N ASP A 336 -16.86 17.75 -5.10
CA ASP A 336 -17.55 17.37 -6.34
C ASP A 336 -17.12 15.96 -6.83
N PRO A 337 -17.63 14.88 -6.21
CA PRO A 337 -17.27 13.49 -6.56
C PRO A 337 -17.59 13.15 -8.02
N GLU A 338 -18.68 13.68 -8.56
CA GLU A 338 -19.08 13.43 -9.94
C GLU A 338 -18.07 14.03 -10.94
N ARG A 339 -17.63 15.27 -10.69
CA ARG A 339 -16.62 15.94 -11.50
C ARG A 339 -15.28 15.20 -11.42
N VAL A 340 -14.87 14.73 -10.23
CA VAL A 340 -13.68 13.90 -10.06
C VAL A 340 -13.72 12.69 -11.01
N ALA A 341 -14.80 11.91 -10.96
CA ALA A 341 -14.94 10.73 -11.80
C ALA A 341 -15.05 11.05 -13.29
N LYS A 342 -15.69 12.17 -13.69
CA LYS A 342 -15.77 12.63 -15.08
C LYS A 342 -14.39 13.05 -15.61
N THR A 343 -13.66 13.86 -14.83
CA THR A 343 -12.30 14.31 -15.19
C THR A 343 -11.36 13.13 -15.31
N MET A 344 -11.39 12.22 -14.33
CA MET A 344 -10.60 10.98 -14.38
C MET A 344 -10.95 10.17 -15.63
N ASN A 345 -12.23 9.92 -15.91
CA ASN A 345 -12.64 9.14 -17.07
C ASN A 345 -12.17 9.73 -18.40
N LYS A 346 -12.14 11.08 -18.52
CA LYS A 346 -11.58 11.75 -19.69
C LYS A 346 -10.07 11.49 -19.79
N GLY A 347 -9.32 11.70 -18.72
CA GLY A 347 -7.87 11.46 -18.71
C GLY A 347 -7.51 10.00 -19.03
N LEU A 348 -8.34 9.03 -18.61
CA LEU A 348 -8.11 7.63 -18.95
C LEU A 348 -8.29 7.32 -20.46
N LEU A 349 -9.11 8.10 -21.16
CA LEU A 349 -9.21 8.00 -22.63
C LEU A 349 -7.93 8.52 -23.30
N ASP A 350 -7.37 9.63 -22.77
CA ASP A 350 -6.11 10.18 -23.25
C ASP A 350 -4.96 9.18 -23.04
N VAL A 351 -4.90 8.54 -21.85
CA VAL A 351 -3.93 7.46 -21.55
C VAL A 351 -4.07 6.30 -22.54
N LYS A 352 -5.30 5.87 -22.81
CA LYS A 352 -5.54 4.78 -23.75
C LYS A 352 -5.05 5.13 -25.14
N ALA A 353 -5.41 6.30 -25.66
CA ALA A 353 -4.99 6.76 -26.97
C ALA A 353 -3.47 6.85 -27.10
N TYR A 354 -2.79 7.41 -26.09
CA TYR A 354 -1.34 7.50 -26.05
C TYR A 354 -0.66 6.12 -26.09
N ARG A 355 -1.13 5.17 -25.26
CA ARG A 355 -0.56 3.81 -25.24
C ARG A 355 -0.81 3.05 -26.55
N GLU A 356 -1.94 3.25 -27.20
CA GLU A 356 -2.21 2.71 -28.52
C GLU A 356 -1.26 3.30 -29.58
N GLU A 357 -1.05 4.63 -29.56
CA GLU A 357 -0.15 5.33 -30.49
C GLU A 357 1.32 4.91 -30.29
N THR A 358 1.75 4.77 -29.06
CA THR A 358 3.15 4.42 -28.71
C THR A 358 3.41 2.92 -28.64
N SER A 359 2.41 2.09 -28.95
CA SER A 359 2.49 0.62 -28.83
C SER A 359 2.87 0.15 -27.42
N ASP A 360 2.45 0.89 -26.40
CA ASP A 360 2.64 0.49 -25.00
C ASP A 360 1.55 -0.47 -24.54
N SER A 361 1.84 -1.25 -23.48
CA SER A 361 0.85 -2.14 -22.89
C SER A 361 -0.22 -1.36 -22.14
N TYR A 362 -1.50 -1.65 -22.39
CA TYR A 362 -2.58 -0.98 -21.65
C TYR A 362 -2.61 -1.36 -20.16
N TYR A 363 -2.21 -2.56 -19.81
CA TYR A 363 -2.29 -3.08 -18.42
C TYR A 363 -1.00 -2.96 -17.61
N PHE A 364 0.08 -2.49 -18.23
CA PHE A 364 1.35 -2.27 -17.56
C PHE A 364 2.10 -1.14 -18.27
N ASN A 365 2.24 0.01 -17.63
CA ASN A 365 2.85 1.21 -18.19
C ASN A 365 4.37 1.03 -18.37
N ARG A 366 4.81 0.46 -19.51
CA ARG A 366 6.23 0.19 -19.79
C ARG A 366 7.00 1.45 -20.13
N ASN A 367 6.35 2.39 -20.82
CA ASN A 367 7.01 3.60 -21.31
C ASN A 367 7.25 4.65 -20.21
N LEU A 368 6.59 4.51 -19.05
CA LEU A 368 6.85 5.40 -17.91
C LEU A 368 8.28 5.16 -17.39
N TYR A 369 9.16 6.13 -17.56
CA TYR A 369 10.52 6.07 -17.03
C TYR A 369 10.52 6.35 -15.53
N ILE A 370 11.08 5.44 -14.74
CA ILE A 370 11.23 5.61 -13.29
C ILE A 370 12.71 5.63 -12.98
N PRO A 371 13.27 6.78 -12.55
CA PRO A 371 14.67 6.87 -12.17
C PRO A 371 15.01 5.92 -11.03
N PHE A 372 16.20 5.32 -11.07
CA PHE A 372 16.67 4.32 -10.10
C PHE A 372 16.55 4.79 -8.65
N ILE A 373 16.74 6.10 -8.38
CA ILE A 373 16.58 6.69 -7.04
C ILE A 373 15.16 6.51 -6.44
N PHE A 374 14.14 6.30 -7.28
CA PHE A 374 12.77 5.99 -6.84
C PHE A 374 12.50 4.49 -6.69
N GLN A 375 13.41 3.64 -7.17
CA GLN A 375 13.27 2.18 -7.18
C GLN A 375 14.20 1.50 -6.16
N ALA A 376 15.36 2.11 -5.89
CA ALA A 376 16.31 1.60 -4.91
C ALA A 376 15.71 1.63 -3.50
N PRO A 377 15.73 0.49 -2.77
CA PRO A 377 15.19 0.43 -1.43
C PRO A 377 15.89 1.41 -0.48
N PHE A 378 15.09 2.20 0.24
CA PHE A 378 15.58 3.12 1.27
C PHE A 378 15.18 2.60 2.66
N VAL A 379 16.17 2.15 3.42
CA VAL A 379 15.96 1.74 4.81
C VAL A 379 16.20 2.94 5.72
N PRO A 380 15.20 3.45 6.43
CA PRO A 380 15.29 4.66 7.26
C PRO A 380 16.01 4.38 8.60
N THR A 381 17.31 4.16 8.55
CA THR A 381 18.20 4.13 9.71
C THR A 381 18.70 5.54 10.02
N HIS A 382 19.19 5.78 11.26
CA HIS A 382 19.80 7.07 11.63
C HIS A 382 20.95 7.44 10.68
N GLU A 383 21.77 6.47 10.29
CA GLU A 383 22.87 6.65 9.35
C GLU A 383 22.39 7.07 7.95
N ASN A 384 21.43 6.33 7.38
CA ASN A 384 20.91 6.61 6.04
C ASN A 384 20.15 7.95 6.00
N VAL A 385 19.34 8.24 7.02
CA VAL A 385 18.59 9.51 7.10
C VAL A 385 19.54 10.71 7.25
N GLN A 386 20.63 10.56 7.99
CA GLN A 386 21.64 11.62 8.15
C GLN A 386 22.37 11.96 6.83
N GLN A 387 22.39 11.04 5.86
CA GLN A 387 23.00 11.26 4.54
C GLN A 387 22.09 12.04 3.59
N LEU A 388 20.80 12.16 3.90
CA LEU A 388 19.87 12.96 3.09
C LEU A 388 20.26 14.44 3.17
N ASP A 389 20.27 15.11 2.01
CA ASP A 389 20.57 16.53 1.90
C ASP A 389 19.52 17.23 1.02
N ILE A 390 18.63 17.99 1.67
CA ILE A 390 17.48 18.65 1.03
C ILE A 390 17.96 20.01 0.50
N ARG A 391 18.05 20.13 -0.83
CA ARG A 391 18.62 21.30 -1.52
C ARG A 391 17.68 21.86 -2.58
N SER A 392 17.50 23.16 -2.59
CA SER A 392 16.65 23.86 -3.56
C SER A 392 17.25 23.97 -4.96
N ASP A 393 18.56 23.82 -5.08
CA ASP A 393 19.30 23.82 -6.35
C ASP A 393 19.35 22.44 -7.06
N ALA A 394 18.80 21.39 -6.44
CA ALA A 394 18.67 20.09 -7.06
C ALA A 394 17.59 20.07 -8.15
N ASP A 395 17.74 19.19 -9.13
CA ASP A 395 16.69 18.93 -10.10
C ASP A 395 15.39 18.50 -9.40
N THR A 396 14.24 18.96 -9.90
CA THR A 396 12.94 18.75 -9.26
C THR A 396 12.65 17.28 -8.96
N ASN A 397 13.00 16.36 -9.87
CA ASN A 397 12.81 14.92 -9.64
C ASN A 397 13.75 14.37 -8.56
N VAL A 398 14.97 14.87 -8.44
CA VAL A 398 15.93 14.48 -7.39
C VAL A 398 15.48 14.99 -6.03
N LEU A 399 15.07 16.27 -5.96
CA LEU A 399 14.53 16.83 -4.73
C LEU A 399 13.25 16.09 -4.28
N ALA A 400 12.37 15.76 -5.21
CA ALA A 400 11.17 14.98 -4.92
C ALA A 400 11.49 13.57 -4.37
N ALA A 401 12.54 12.90 -4.90
CA ALA A 401 13.01 11.62 -4.39
C ALA A 401 13.57 11.76 -2.96
N THR A 402 14.36 12.81 -2.69
CA THR A 402 14.88 13.10 -1.35
C THR A 402 13.74 13.38 -0.36
N LEU A 403 12.75 14.20 -0.74
CA LEU A 403 11.56 14.45 0.07
C LEU A 403 10.76 13.17 0.35
N ARG A 404 10.59 12.29 -0.65
CA ARG A 404 9.98 10.98 -0.46
C ARG A 404 10.72 10.17 0.61
N GLN A 405 12.06 10.12 0.56
CA GLN A 405 12.87 9.41 1.57
C GLN A 405 12.73 10.02 2.97
N VAL A 406 12.65 11.35 3.06
CA VAL A 406 12.36 12.06 4.32
C VAL A 406 10.99 11.65 4.88
N PHE A 407 9.94 11.66 4.04
CA PHE A 407 8.62 11.22 4.49
C PHE A 407 8.60 9.74 4.86
N SER A 408 9.34 8.87 4.15
CA SER A 408 9.53 7.47 4.53
C SER A 408 10.15 7.31 5.92
N ALA A 409 11.18 8.10 6.24
CA ALA A 409 11.77 8.13 7.58
C ALA A 409 10.77 8.59 8.65
N ILE A 410 9.97 9.61 8.35
CA ILE A 410 8.94 10.12 9.25
C ILE A 410 7.83 9.07 9.48
N VAL A 411 7.39 8.39 8.42
CA VAL A 411 6.43 7.27 8.54
C VAL A 411 7.03 6.15 9.37
N SER A 412 8.28 5.76 9.12
CA SER A 412 8.97 4.73 9.90
C SER A 412 9.00 5.09 11.39
N GLY A 413 9.48 6.27 11.74
CA GLY A 413 9.62 6.70 13.14
C GLY A 413 8.30 6.95 13.88
N ASN A 414 7.17 7.06 13.18
CA ASN A 414 5.85 7.29 13.78
C ASN A 414 4.91 6.07 13.72
N VAL A 415 5.13 5.13 12.78
CA VAL A 415 4.15 4.07 12.49
C VAL A 415 4.76 2.67 12.57
N LYS A 416 5.99 2.48 12.02
CA LYS A 416 6.60 1.15 11.96
C LYS A 416 7.27 0.80 13.30
N PRO A 417 7.03 -0.39 13.88
CA PRO A 417 7.58 -0.77 15.19
C PRO A 417 9.11 -0.63 15.30
N GLU A 418 9.82 -1.03 14.25
CA GLU A 418 11.28 -0.96 14.21
C GLU A 418 11.79 0.49 14.21
N GLY A 419 11.11 1.39 13.48
CA GLY A 419 11.46 2.80 13.42
C GLY A 419 11.14 3.53 14.72
N ILE A 420 9.99 3.23 15.34
CA ILE A 420 9.61 3.76 16.65
C ILE A 420 10.65 3.36 17.71
N LYS A 421 11.03 2.08 17.75
CA LYS A 421 12.05 1.57 18.65
C LYS A 421 13.41 2.25 18.43
N ALA A 422 13.84 2.41 17.18
CA ALA A 422 15.08 3.09 16.84
C ALA A 422 15.10 4.56 17.33
N VAL A 423 13.97 5.27 17.19
CA VAL A 423 13.83 6.64 17.70
C VAL A 423 13.80 6.69 19.23
N GLU A 424 13.20 5.71 19.89
CA GLU A 424 13.21 5.62 21.37
C GLU A 424 14.62 5.34 21.93
N GLU A 425 15.40 4.50 21.25
CA GLU A 425 16.75 4.10 21.69
C GLU A 425 17.83 5.13 21.33
N HIS A 426 17.74 5.77 20.16
CA HIS A 426 18.80 6.63 19.62
C HIS A 426 18.40 8.10 19.47
N GLY A 427 17.16 8.45 19.81
CA GLY A 427 16.62 9.79 19.66
C GLY A 427 16.08 10.05 18.21
N PRO A 428 15.61 11.28 17.94
CA PRO A 428 15.03 11.62 16.65
C PRO A 428 16.05 11.58 15.50
N PHE A 429 15.59 11.21 14.30
CA PHE A 429 16.39 11.25 13.08
C PHE A 429 16.93 12.66 12.81
N ALA A 430 18.20 12.79 12.45
CA ALA A 430 18.79 14.05 12.03
C ALA A 430 18.61 14.21 10.51
N ILE A 431 17.79 15.18 10.09
CA ILE A 431 17.52 15.45 8.66
C ILE A 431 18.25 16.75 8.30
N HIS A 432 19.16 16.66 7.30
CA HIS A 432 19.94 17.77 6.82
C HIS A 432 19.27 18.44 5.61
N GLY A 433 19.25 19.77 5.59
CA GLY A 433 18.70 20.52 4.48
C GLY A 433 18.78 22.03 4.65
N GLU A 434 18.41 22.75 3.60
CA GLU A 434 18.29 24.19 3.63
C GLU A 434 17.17 24.64 4.56
N GLU A 435 17.40 25.70 5.32
CA GLU A 435 16.46 26.20 6.33
C GLU A 435 15.06 26.47 5.78
N VAL A 436 14.97 27.01 4.57
CA VAL A 436 13.70 27.33 3.94
C VAL A 436 12.88 26.06 3.67
N LEU A 437 13.50 25.02 3.09
CA LEU A 437 12.84 23.75 2.79
C LEU A 437 12.47 22.98 4.08
N MET A 438 13.34 23.03 5.08
CA MET A 438 13.04 22.41 6.39
C MET A 438 11.85 23.06 7.09
N ARG A 439 11.71 24.39 7.00
CA ARG A 439 10.53 25.11 7.50
C ARG A 439 9.23 24.70 6.82
N GLU A 440 9.27 24.48 5.50
CA GLU A 440 8.09 24.00 4.74
C GLU A 440 7.68 22.60 5.18
N ILE A 441 8.64 21.68 5.41
CA ILE A 441 8.39 20.34 5.93
C ILE A 441 7.76 20.42 7.33
N ASP A 442 8.36 21.20 8.24
CA ASP A 442 7.86 21.38 9.61
C ASP A 442 6.43 21.95 9.61
N ALA A 443 6.16 22.95 8.77
CA ALA A 443 4.84 23.57 8.65
C ALA A 443 3.78 22.58 8.14
N LEU A 444 4.13 21.74 7.16
CA LEU A 444 3.24 20.70 6.63
C LEU A 444 2.94 19.63 7.70
N LEU A 445 3.97 19.13 8.38
CA LEU A 445 3.82 18.08 9.39
C LEU A 445 3.08 18.59 10.64
N ALA A 446 3.32 19.82 11.07
CA ALA A 446 2.55 20.48 12.12
C ALA A 446 1.06 20.59 11.74
N ALA A 447 0.76 20.90 10.46
CA ALA A 447 -0.62 20.94 9.98
C ALA A 447 -1.26 19.54 9.96
N PHE A 448 -0.52 18.49 9.63
CA PHE A 448 -0.99 17.11 9.71
C PHE A 448 -1.25 16.67 11.17
N ALA A 449 -0.35 17.01 12.07
CA ALA A 449 -0.50 16.74 13.50
C ALA A 449 -1.73 17.44 14.09
N ALA A 450 -1.93 18.73 13.77
CA ALA A 450 -3.08 19.51 14.23
C ALA A 450 -4.44 18.94 13.73
N GLN A 451 -4.43 18.21 12.60
CA GLN A 451 -5.60 17.54 12.04
C GLN A 451 -5.70 16.07 12.46
N SER A 452 -4.90 15.61 13.43
CA SER A 452 -4.85 14.22 13.88
C SER A 452 -4.55 13.20 12.77
N ARG A 453 -3.79 13.60 11.74
CA ARG A 453 -3.40 12.74 10.60
C ARG A 453 -2.10 11.98 10.84
N MET A 454 -1.45 12.24 11.95
CA MET A 454 -0.26 11.53 12.41
C MET A 454 -0.68 10.57 13.51
N ARG A 455 -0.43 9.27 13.31
CA ARG A 455 -0.87 8.21 14.23
C ARG A 455 -0.10 8.31 15.56
N ARG A 456 -0.67 9.00 16.58
CA ARG A 456 -0.16 8.96 17.95
C ARG A 456 -1.26 9.24 18.98
N LYS A 457 -1.26 8.46 20.08
CA LYS A 457 -1.95 8.82 21.32
C LYS A 457 -1.06 9.81 22.08
N GLY A 458 -1.55 11.04 22.27
CA GLY A 458 -0.85 12.07 23.05
C GLY A 458 -0.33 13.25 22.22
N GLU A 459 0.48 14.13 22.89
CA GLU A 459 1.11 15.28 22.23
C GLU A 459 2.08 14.83 21.14
N TYR A 460 1.98 15.43 19.96
CA TYR A 460 2.88 15.13 18.85
C TYR A 460 4.31 15.56 19.18
N LYS A 461 5.22 14.60 19.22
CA LYS A 461 6.66 14.86 19.28
C LYS A 461 7.27 14.42 17.96
N PRO A 462 7.95 15.31 17.22
CA PRO A 462 8.62 14.94 15.99
C PRO A 462 9.61 13.80 16.21
N CYS A 463 9.56 12.77 15.35
CA CYS A 463 10.56 11.70 15.33
C CYS A 463 11.85 12.11 14.59
N TYR A 464 11.97 13.37 14.22
CA TYR A 464 13.12 13.95 13.54
C TYR A 464 13.49 15.32 14.15
N LYS A 465 14.70 15.75 13.84
CA LYS A 465 15.19 17.11 14.11
C LYS A 465 15.81 17.69 12.84
N ALA A 466 15.49 18.93 12.53
CA ALA A 466 16.11 19.67 11.44
C ALA A 466 17.56 20.02 11.79
N VAL A 467 18.48 19.77 10.85
CA VAL A 467 19.87 20.20 10.90
C VAL A 467 20.09 21.12 9.71
N CYS A 468 19.86 22.43 9.94
CA CYS A 468 19.95 23.40 8.86
C CYS A 468 21.42 23.68 8.48
N LYS A 469 21.70 23.66 7.18
CA LYS A 469 22.92 24.22 6.62
C LYS A 469 22.69 25.71 6.40
N VAL A 470 23.61 26.51 6.88
CA VAL A 470 23.64 27.97 6.71
C VAL A 470 24.03 28.33 5.29
#